data_fa6e84503d011e2389f5460888a389a3
#
_entry.id   fa6e84503d011e2389f5460888a389a3
#
_cell.length_a   1.000
_cell.length_b   1.000
_cell.length_c   1.000
_cell.angle_alpha   90.00
_cell.angle_beta   90.00
_cell.angle_gamma   90.00
#
_symmetry.space_group_name_H-M   'P 1'
#
loop_
_entity.id
_entity.type
_entity.pdbx_description
1 polymer ?
#
loop_
_entity_poly.entity_id
_entity_poly.type
_entity_poly.pdbx_seq_one_letter_code
_entity_poly.pdbx_strand_id
1 'polypeptide(L)'
;MLQGIEAHGDVALTPQLFAEFQLDYVRGTLKAVNEPLPRIPPLRTGVGLRWQRNALQAGGHVRFVATQDRIFSTETKTEDYRLLRLFASYSFGDSNMTHTITGRLDNATNELYRNHLSLIKDLAPEAGRNFRLLYNVRF
;
A
#
# COMPACT_ATOMS: atom_id res chain seq x y z
N MET A 1 2.90 -1.55 26.17
CA MET A 1 3.00 -0.15 25.65
C MET A 1 2.95 -0.22 24.14
N LEU A 2 2.11 0.60 23.51
CA LEU A 2 2.01 0.74 22.05
C LEU A 2 2.20 2.22 21.73
N GLN A 3 2.98 2.52 20.69
CA GLN A 3 3.21 3.87 20.19
C GLN A 3 3.50 3.82 18.69
N GLY A 4 3.19 4.88 17.98
CA GLY A 4 3.41 4.92 16.54
C GLY A 4 3.15 6.30 15.97
N ILE A 5 3.45 6.42 14.69
CA ILE A 5 3.18 7.58 13.88
C ILE A 5 2.63 7.12 12.54
N GLU A 6 1.60 7.80 12.07
CA GLU A 6 1.04 7.64 10.74
C GLU A 6 0.93 9.01 10.10
N ALA A 7 1.39 9.12 8.87
CA ALA A 7 1.31 10.34 8.09
C ALA A 7 1.02 9.99 6.64
N HIS A 8 0.10 10.74 6.04
CA HIS A 8 -0.14 10.71 4.60
C HIS A 8 -0.46 12.11 4.11
N GLY A 9 -0.19 12.35 2.85
CA GLY A 9 -0.52 13.62 2.22
C GLY A 9 -0.27 13.59 0.74
N ASP A 10 -0.79 14.61 0.08
CA ASP A 10 -0.53 14.87 -1.32
C ASP A 10 -0.21 16.36 -1.53
N VAL A 11 0.63 16.61 -2.51
CA VAL A 11 1.07 17.95 -2.90
C VAL A 11 0.82 18.13 -4.39
N ALA A 12 0.09 19.18 -4.76
CA ALA A 12 -0.09 19.56 -6.14
C ALA A 12 1.22 20.16 -6.69
N LEU A 13 1.86 19.44 -7.61
CA LEU A 13 3.05 19.92 -8.35
C LEU A 13 2.63 20.83 -9.50
N THR A 14 1.50 20.51 -10.12
CA THR A 14 0.80 21.33 -11.13
C THR A 14 -0.71 21.15 -10.93
N PRO A 15 -1.58 21.91 -11.62
CA PRO A 15 -3.03 21.69 -11.55
C PRO A 15 -3.48 20.28 -11.95
N GLN A 16 -2.62 19.51 -12.59
CA GLN A 16 -2.93 18.16 -13.11
C GLN A 16 -2.05 17.05 -12.51
N LEU A 17 -0.96 17.39 -11.83
CA LEU A 17 0.01 16.42 -11.31
C LEU A 17 0.15 16.57 -9.80
N PHE A 18 0.00 15.46 -9.09
CA PHE A 18 0.08 15.38 -7.63
C PHE A 18 1.15 14.38 -7.23
N ALA A 19 1.97 14.75 -6.26
CA ALA A 19 2.85 13.83 -5.55
C ALA A 19 2.16 13.37 -4.27
N GLU A 20 2.21 12.07 -4.00
CA GLU A 20 1.59 11.43 -2.84
C GLU A 20 2.68 10.83 -1.95
N PHE A 21 2.50 10.88 -0.63
CA PHE A 21 3.41 10.25 0.32
C PHE A 21 2.63 9.57 1.45
N GLN A 22 3.23 8.52 2.00
CA GLN A 22 2.71 7.76 3.13
C GLN A 22 3.86 7.31 4.03
N LEU A 23 3.63 7.35 5.34
CA LEU A 23 4.53 6.82 6.38
C LEU A 23 3.69 6.15 7.45
N ASP A 24 3.99 4.89 7.77
CA ASP A 24 3.38 4.14 8.87
C ASP A 24 4.49 3.52 9.71
N TYR A 25 4.51 3.84 10.99
CA TYR A 25 5.42 3.24 11.96
C TYR A 25 4.70 2.91 13.26
N VAL A 26 4.83 1.68 13.72
CA VAL A 26 4.28 1.22 14.99
C VAL A 26 5.34 0.44 15.77
N ARG A 27 5.41 0.70 17.07
CA ARG A 27 6.24 -0.03 18.01
C ARG A 27 5.41 -0.48 19.19
N GLY A 28 5.38 -1.80 19.45
CA GLY A 28 4.71 -2.40 20.58
C GLY A 28 5.70 -3.13 21.50
N THR A 29 5.54 -3.00 22.82
CA THR A 29 6.34 -3.71 23.81
C THR A 29 5.47 -4.21 24.94
N LEU A 30 5.59 -5.49 25.26
CA LEU A 30 5.01 -6.14 26.43
C LEU A 30 5.91 -5.85 27.62
N LYS A 31 5.54 -4.85 28.44
CA LYS A 31 6.42 -4.34 29.52
C LYS A 31 6.79 -5.38 30.56
N ALA A 32 5.89 -6.33 30.85
CA ALA A 32 6.11 -7.35 31.89
C ALA A 32 7.34 -8.22 31.65
N VAL A 33 7.64 -8.52 30.39
CA VAL A 33 8.75 -9.40 29.98
C VAL A 33 9.73 -8.71 29.03
N ASN A 34 9.52 -7.42 28.76
CA ASN A 34 10.33 -6.60 27.85
C ASN A 34 10.47 -7.20 26.43
N GLU A 35 9.44 -7.87 25.95
CA GLU A 35 9.38 -8.43 24.59
C GLU A 35 8.58 -7.53 23.64
N PRO A 36 8.85 -7.59 22.32
CA PRO A 36 7.99 -7.00 21.32
C PRO A 36 6.55 -7.57 21.42
N LEU A 37 5.55 -6.76 21.12
CA LEU A 37 4.20 -7.29 20.92
C LEU A 37 4.16 -8.08 19.59
N PRO A 38 3.38 -9.17 19.54
CA PRO A 38 3.20 -9.92 18.29
C PRO A 38 2.44 -9.09 17.26
N ARG A 39 2.68 -9.39 15.98
CA ARG A 39 2.01 -8.79 14.82
C ARG A 39 2.11 -7.27 14.76
N ILE A 40 3.26 -6.75 15.08
CA ILE A 40 3.57 -5.35 14.85
C ILE A 40 4.03 -5.20 13.39
N PRO A 41 3.39 -4.34 12.59
CA PRO A 41 3.84 -4.11 11.22
C PRO A 41 5.25 -3.52 11.19
N PRO A 42 6.06 -3.87 10.17
CA PRO A 42 7.31 -3.17 9.89
C PRO A 42 7.05 -1.70 9.52
N LEU A 43 8.10 -0.89 9.52
CA LEU A 43 8.05 0.45 8.95
C LEU A 43 7.62 0.37 7.48
N ARG A 44 6.65 1.17 7.10
CA ARG A 44 6.15 1.29 5.72
C ARG A 44 6.23 2.74 5.28
N THR A 45 6.77 2.95 4.12
CA THR A 45 6.75 4.25 3.45
C THR A 45 6.23 4.09 2.04
N GLY A 46 5.70 5.16 1.48
CA GLY A 46 5.19 5.15 0.13
C GLY A 46 5.34 6.50 -0.54
N VAL A 47 5.61 6.48 -1.84
CA VAL A 47 5.61 7.66 -2.70
C VAL A 47 4.88 7.34 -3.99
N GLY A 48 4.13 8.30 -4.50
CA GLY A 48 3.35 8.16 -5.70
C GLY A 48 3.29 9.43 -6.51
N LEU A 49 2.91 9.25 -7.77
CA LEU A 49 2.53 10.33 -8.68
C LEU A 49 1.16 10.01 -9.26
N ARG A 50 0.28 10.99 -9.24
CA ARG A 50 -1.05 10.92 -9.83
C ARG A 50 -1.25 12.09 -10.79
N TRP A 51 -1.52 11.75 -12.02
CA TRP A 51 -1.90 12.72 -13.04
C TRP A 51 -3.40 12.63 -13.31
N GLN A 52 -4.04 13.79 -13.44
CA GLN A 52 -5.48 13.89 -13.69
C GLN A 52 -5.75 15.01 -14.70
N ARG A 53 -6.53 14.69 -15.73
CA ARG A 53 -7.00 15.67 -16.71
C ARG A 53 -8.39 15.27 -17.22
N ASN A 54 -9.35 16.16 -17.03
CA ASN A 54 -10.76 15.89 -17.37
C ASN A 54 -11.25 14.56 -16.75
N ALA A 55 -11.72 13.67 -17.60
CA ALA A 55 -12.26 12.37 -17.24
C ALA A 55 -11.16 11.30 -17.01
N LEU A 56 -9.90 11.58 -17.33
CA LEU A 56 -8.80 10.63 -17.29
C LEU A 56 -7.91 10.87 -16.06
N GLN A 57 -7.60 9.79 -15.35
CA GLN A 57 -6.67 9.76 -14.24
C GLN A 57 -5.72 8.59 -14.43
N ALA A 58 -4.42 8.79 -14.18
CA ALA A 58 -3.43 7.73 -14.20
C ALA A 58 -2.36 7.99 -13.15
N GLY A 59 -1.73 6.96 -12.65
CA GLY A 59 -0.68 7.13 -11.66
C GLY A 59 0.06 5.85 -11.32
N GLY A 60 1.05 6.02 -10.48
CA GLY A 60 1.84 4.94 -9.92
C GLY A 60 2.26 5.26 -8.48
N HIS A 61 2.40 4.22 -7.69
CA HIS A 61 2.78 4.31 -6.30
C HIS A 61 3.77 3.20 -5.97
N VAL A 62 4.90 3.55 -5.36
CA VAL A 62 5.88 2.61 -4.81
C VAL A 62 5.74 2.59 -3.31
N ARG A 63 5.54 1.40 -2.74
CA ARG A 63 5.58 1.15 -1.30
C ARG A 63 6.87 0.45 -0.96
N PHE A 64 7.57 0.96 0.03
CA PHE A 64 8.73 0.35 0.66
C PHE A 64 8.31 -0.19 2.02
N VAL A 65 8.68 -1.42 2.30
CA VAL A 65 8.42 -2.09 3.57
C VAL A 65 9.76 -2.57 4.11
N ALA A 66 10.10 -2.16 5.32
CA ALA A 66 11.37 -2.54 5.92
C ALA A 66 11.34 -3.98 6.44
N THR A 67 12.51 -4.56 6.64
CA THR A 67 12.65 -5.82 7.38
C THR A 67 11.98 -5.72 8.75
N GLN A 68 11.25 -6.76 9.14
CA GLN A 68 10.72 -6.90 10.49
C GLN A 68 11.51 -7.96 11.25
N ASP A 69 12.49 -7.50 12.02
CA ASP A 69 13.34 -8.32 12.86
C ASP A 69 13.05 -8.15 14.37
N ARG A 70 12.31 -7.09 14.73
CA ARG A 70 11.83 -6.88 16.09
C ARG A 70 10.49 -7.62 16.29
N ILE A 71 10.58 -8.90 16.56
CA ILE A 71 9.47 -9.85 16.59
C ILE A 71 9.24 -10.40 18.00
N PHE A 72 8.02 -10.87 18.26
CA PHE A 72 7.73 -11.68 19.46
C PHE A 72 8.40 -13.04 19.36
N SER A 73 8.73 -13.68 20.49
CA SER A 73 9.51 -14.91 20.57
C SER A 73 9.02 -16.08 19.72
N THR A 74 7.72 -16.12 19.38
CA THR A 74 7.11 -17.18 18.54
C THR A 74 6.94 -16.78 17.08
N GLU A 75 7.38 -15.60 16.69
CA GLU A 75 7.26 -15.12 15.31
C GLU A 75 8.55 -15.32 14.51
N THR A 76 8.42 -15.43 13.21
CA THR A 76 9.53 -15.42 12.25
C THR A 76 9.74 -14.03 11.68
N LYS A 77 10.96 -13.70 11.34
CA LYS A 77 11.33 -12.44 10.65
C LYS A 77 10.76 -12.43 9.24
N THR A 78 10.61 -11.23 8.70
CA THR A 78 10.30 -11.02 7.29
C THR A 78 11.25 -10.00 6.69
N GLU A 79 11.72 -10.27 5.49
CA GLU A 79 12.61 -9.40 4.74
C GLU A 79 11.89 -8.15 4.22
N ASP A 80 12.65 -7.14 3.88
CA ASP A 80 12.17 -5.94 3.20
C ASP A 80 11.69 -6.26 1.77
N TYR A 81 10.80 -5.43 1.25
CA TYR A 81 10.32 -5.53 -0.12
C TYR A 81 9.78 -4.21 -0.64
N ARG A 82 9.60 -4.14 -1.96
CA ARG A 82 9.09 -2.96 -2.66
C ARG A 82 7.95 -3.37 -3.59
N LEU A 83 6.85 -2.65 -3.52
CA LEU A 83 5.69 -2.92 -4.35
C LEU A 83 5.38 -1.73 -5.24
N LEU A 84 5.46 -1.92 -6.54
CA LEU A 84 4.99 -0.96 -7.53
C LEU A 84 3.54 -1.26 -7.89
N ARG A 85 2.68 -0.27 -7.74
CA ARG A 85 1.30 -0.26 -8.24
C ARG A 85 1.17 0.77 -9.34
N LEU A 86 0.49 0.41 -10.41
CA LEU A 86 0.11 1.32 -11.48
C LEU A 86 -1.43 1.29 -11.62
N PHE A 87 -2.01 2.41 -12.02
CA PHE A 87 -3.44 2.47 -12.32
C PHE A 87 -3.75 3.50 -13.40
N ALA A 88 -4.86 3.27 -14.08
CA ALA A 88 -5.49 4.25 -14.95
C ALA A 88 -7.01 4.11 -14.84
N SER A 89 -7.70 5.24 -14.81
CA SER A 89 -9.18 5.27 -14.76
C SER A 89 -9.72 6.30 -15.75
N TYR A 90 -10.90 5.98 -16.28
CA TYR A 90 -11.65 6.85 -17.16
C TYR A 90 -13.10 6.93 -16.71
N SER A 91 -13.61 8.15 -16.54
CA SER A 91 -14.99 8.41 -16.14
C SER A 91 -15.78 9.01 -17.31
N PHE A 92 -16.99 8.53 -17.52
CA PHE A 92 -17.90 9.02 -18.58
C PHE A 92 -19.34 8.92 -18.10
N GLY A 93 -20.22 9.64 -18.75
CA GLY A 93 -21.63 9.65 -18.38
C GLY A 93 -22.27 11.03 -18.58
N ASP A 94 -23.42 11.22 -17.95
CA ASP A 94 -24.21 12.44 -18.00
C ASP A 94 -24.51 12.98 -16.57
N SER A 95 -25.49 13.89 -16.48
CA SER A 95 -25.91 14.50 -15.20
C SER A 95 -26.54 13.52 -14.21
N ASN A 96 -27.07 12.38 -14.69
CA ASN A 96 -27.81 11.42 -13.88
C ASN A 96 -26.97 10.18 -13.54
N MET A 97 -25.98 9.84 -14.37
CA MET A 97 -25.22 8.62 -14.22
C MET A 97 -23.75 8.82 -14.60
N THR A 98 -22.86 8.45 -13.71
CA THR A 98 -21.42 8.45 -13.96
C THR A 98 -20.87 7.03 -13.94
N HIS A 99 -20.20 6.64 -15.00
CA HIS A 99 -19.49 5.37 -15.15
C HIS A 99 -18.00 5.60 -14.97
N THR A 100 -17.32 4.73 -14.24
CA THR A 100 -15.86 4.76 -14.10
C THR A 100 -15.29 3.38 -14.33
N ILE A 101 -14.38 3.27 -15.29
CA ILE A 101 -13.58 2.07 -15.54
C ILE A 101 -12.17 2.33 -14.99
N THR A 102 -11.68 1.42 -14.15
CA THR A 102 -10.33 1.50 -13.58
C THR A 102 -9.57 0.21 -13.85
N GLY A 103 -8.47 0.30 -14.57
CA GLY A 103 -7.44 -0.74 -14.67
C GLY A 103 -6.38 -0.54 -13.59
N ARG A 104 -5.99 -1.60 -12.87
CA ARG A 104 -4.95 -1.56 -11.85
C ARG A 104 -4.02 -2.75 -11.96
N LEU A 105 -2.72 -2.49 -11.93
CA LEU A 105 -1.65 -3.47 -11.89
C LEU A 105 -0.97 -3.39 -10.53
N ASP A 106 -1.24 -4.36 -9.66
CA ASP A 106 -0.59 -4.50 -8.36
C ASP A 106 0.65 -5.37 -8.49
N ASN A 107 1.68 -5.08 -7.68
CA ASN A 107 2.97 -5.76 -7.72
C ASN A 107 3.52 -5.85 -9.16
N ALA A 108 3.60 -4.71 -9.85
CA ALA A 108 3.96 -4.65 -11.27
C ALA A 108 5.36 -5.23 -11.58
N THR A 109 6.27 -5.17 -10.62
CA THR A 109 7.63 -5.76 -10.70
C THR A 109 7.66 -7.26 -10.46
N ASN A 110 6.54 -7.86 -10.04
CA ASN A 110 6.44 -9.28 -9.66
C ASN A 110 7.39 -9.66 -8.51
N GLU A 111 7.47 -8.80 -7.52
CA GLU A 111 8.25 -9.01 -6.29
C GLU A 111 7.73 -10.23 -5.52
N LEU A 112 8.62 -11.12 -5.12
CA LEU A 112 8.30 -12.22 -4.21
C LEU A 112 8.45 -11.74 -2.77
N TYR A 113 7.35 -11.63 -2.05
CA TYR A 113 7.37 -11.05 -0.71
C TYR A 113 6.45 -11.77 0.28
N ARG A 114 6.71 -11.56 1.56
CA ARG A 114 5.91 -12.08 2.68
C ARG A 114 5.45 -10.92 3.55
N ASN A 115 4.14 -10.75 3.68
CA ASN A 115 3.59 -9.74 4.58
C ASN A 115 3.73 -10.23 6.03
N HIS A 116 4.40 -9.45 6.87
CA HIS A 116 4.62 -9.81 8.29
C HIS A 116 3.31 -10.08 9.04
N LEU A 117 2.22 -9.41 8.68
CA LEU A 117 0.92 -9.56 9.32
C LEU A 117 0.11 -10.76 8.81
N SER A 118 0.56 -11.45 7.77
CA SER A 118 -0.11 -12.65 7.24
C SER A 118 0.05 -13.80 8.22
N LEU A 119 -1.08 -14.49 8.50
CA LEU A 119 -1.08 -15.68 9.37
C LEU A 119 -0.37 -16.88 8.74
N ILE A 120 -0.25 -16.87 7.44
CA ILE A 120 0.35 -17.95 6.65
C ILE A 120 1.68 -17.52 6.01
N LYS A 121 2.31 -16.47 6.52
CA LYS A 121 3.55 -15.93 5.93
C LYS A 121 4.67 -16.96 5.82
N ASP A 122 4.73 -17.92 6.74
CA ASP A 122 5.77 -18.95 6.74
C ASP A 122 5.47 -20.09 5.74
N LEU A 123 4.20 -20.23 5.35
CA LEU A 123 3.74 -21.28 4.43
C LEU A 123 3.70 -20.79 2.98
N ALA A 124 3.24 -19.55 2.77
CA ALA A 124 3.06 -19.02 1.43
C ALA A 124 3.47 -17.55 1.32
N PRO A 125 4.08 -17.14 0.20
CA PRO A 125 4.26 -15.73 -0.12
C PRO A 125 2.91 -15.09 -0.49
N GLU A 126 2.89 -13.77 -0.54
CA GLU A 126 1.78 -13.00 -1.06
C GLU A 126 1.68 -13.11 -2.59
N ALA A 127 0.54 -12.67 -3.14
CA ALA A 127 0.28 -12.71 -4.57
C ALA A 127 1.35 -11.94 -5.36
N GLY A 128 1.82 -12.54 -6.44
CA GLY A 128 2.68 -11.89 -7.43
C GLY A 128 1.94 -10.79 -8.21
N ARG A 129 2.41 -10.50 -9.41
CA ARG A 129 1.78 -9.51 -10.30
C ARG A 129 0.30 -9.85 -10.52
N ASN A 130 -0.55 -8.85 -10.31
CA ASN A 130 -2.00 -9.01 -10.43
C ASN A 130 -2.61 -7.82 -11.18
N PHE A 131 -3.37 -8.12 -12.23
CA PHE A 131 -4.17 -7.13 -12.95
C PHE A 131 -5.63 -7.20 -12.48
N ARG A 132 -6.21 -6.03 -12.20
CA ARG A 132 -7.62 -5.89 -11.83
C ARG A 132 -8.30 -4.86 -12.73
N LEU A 133 -9.51 -5.20 -13.17
CA LEU A 133 -10.40 -4.29 -13.86
C LEU A 133 -11.63 -4.06 -12.98
N LEU A 134 -11.93 -2.80 -12.69
CA LEU A 134 -13.07 -2.39 -11.89
C LEU A 134 -13.99 -1.50 -12.74
N TYR A 135 -15.28 -1.74 -12.60
CA TYR A 135 -16.30 -0.90 -13.18
C TYR A 135 -17.25 -0.42 -12.08
N ASN A 136 -17.43 0.89 -11.98
CA ASN A 136 -18.30 1.52 -11.00
C ASN A 136 -19.34 2.37 -11.71
N VAL A 137 -20.56 2.37 -11.20
CA VAL A 137 -21.65 3.24 -11.63
C VAL A 137 -22.13 4.02 -10.41
N ARG A 138 -22.31 5.32 -10.57
CA ARG A 138 -22.95 6.21 -9.60
C ARG A 138 -24.19 6.82 -10.30
N PHE A 139 -25.33 6.73 -9.66
CA PHE A 139 -26.61 7.30 -10.07
C PHE A 139 -27.21 8.12 -8.94
#